data_80b3d553cedbbebec8174cd542240d88
#
_entry.id   80b3d553cedbbebec8174cd542240d88
#
_cell.length_a   1.000
_cell.length_b   1.000
_cell.length_c   1.000
_cell.angle_alpha   90.00
_cell.angle_beta   90.00
_cell.angle_gamma   90.00
#
_symmetry.space_group_name_H-M   'P 1'
#
loop_
_entity.id
_entity.type
_entity.pdbx_description
1 polymer ?
#
loop_
_entity_poly.entity_id
_entity_poly.type
_entity_poly.pdbx_seq_one_letter_code
_entity_poly.pdbx_strand_id
1 'polypeptide(L)'
;WPPWTNPIKSIIDMFLFLKQYPIPGENFIMGEYISRFNLPWYYIPLWIGITTPLSFILFFLIGLWRNILLLFGKFSKKTIIDNFMLAGFLVPILAIIFLGSSLYGGWRHMFFIYPFLAYFMIKGFIFSTDWISSYFNLKTKYIILSLSVIVFYEPILSIIKTHPHQHVYFNIFAGKDPMLSYEGDAWGSCYRQGLEWIVENDDRDSIMVSIHNSPGSRNRHMIQKKDRDRLFFQFLSTPLISKKIQGDYFMTNFYGLQPGLYLKSKSKVPPFDNEVYSIEIGGMKILAVYKFISDTN
;
A
#
# COMPACT_ATOMS: atom_id res chain seq x y z
N TRP A 1 -5.21 26.25 15.13
CA TRP A 1 -6.38 25.58 15.67
C TRP A 1 -6.34 25.65 17.21
N PRO A 2 -7.18 26.43 17.88
CA PRO A 2 -7.25 26.37 19.34
C PRO A 2 -8.44 25.46 19.77
N PRO A 3 -8.25 24.13 19.88
CA PRO A 3 -9.32 23.23 20.33
C PRO A 3 -9.74 23.47 21.77
N TRP A 4 -9.02 24.31 22.49
CA TRP A 4 -9.18 24.55 23.94
C TRP A 4 -10.31 25.55 24.27
N THR A 5 -10.71 26.40 23.31
CA THR A 5 -11.75 27.42 23.56
C THR A 5 -13.16 26.84 23.56
N ASN A 6 -13.42 25.80 22.76
CA ASN A 6 -14.68 25.07 22.76
C ASN A 6 -14.46 23.63 22.28
N PRO A 7 -14.08 22.69 23.15
CA PRO A 7 -13.68 21.35 22.75
C PRO A 7 -14.78 20.56 22.05
N ILE A 8 -16.03 20.70 22.47
CA ILE A 8 -17.17 19.98 21.86
C ILE A 8 -17.41 20.48 20.44
N LYS A 9 -17.46 21.81 20.25
CA LYS A 9 -17.62 22.40 18.93
C LYS A 9 -16.45 22.04 18.01
N SER A 10 -15.22 22.10 18.51
CA SER A 10 -14.03 21.72 17.74
C SER A 10 -14.05 20.27 17.26
N ILE A 11 -14.58 19.35 18.07
CA ILE A 11 -14.78 17.95 17.65
C ILE A 11 -15.82 17.87 16.54
N ILE A 12 -16.95 18.53 16.70
CA ILE A 12 -18.02 18.54 15.67
C ILE A 12 -17.50 19.16 14.37
N ASP A 13 -16.85 20.32 14.45
CA ASP A 13 -16.27 21.02 13.30
C ASP A 13 -15.20 20.15 12.59
N MET A 14 -14.41 19.40 13.36
CA MET A 14 -13.44 18.45 12.81
C MET A 14 -14.14 17.32 12.04
N PHE A 15 -15.21 16.72 12.58
CA PHE A 15 -15.97 15.70 11.86
C PHE A 15 -16.62 16.24 10.59
N LEU A 16 -17.22 17.44 10.65
CA LEU A 16 -17.80 18.09 9.48
C LEU A 16 -16.74 18.39 8.42
N PHE A 17 -15.58 18.91 8.84
CA PHE A 17 -14.46 19.18 7.96
C PHE A 17 -13.95 17.90 7.29
N LEU A 18 -13.73 16.82 8.06
CA LEU A 18 -13.27 15.53 7.52
C LEU A 18 -14.27 14.91 6.55
N LYS A 19 -15.57 15.07 6.81
CA LYS A 19 -16.64 14.63 5.90
C LYS A 19 -16.60 15.38 4.56
N GLN A 20 -16.23 16.66 4.57
CA GLN A 20 -16.24 17.54 3.40
C GLN A 20 -14.85 17.78 2.83
N TYR A 21 -13.80 17.20 3.43
CA TYR A 21 -12.43 17.47 3.01
C TYR A 21 -12.20 16.95 1.58
N PRO A 22 -12.17 17.86 0.59
CA PRO A 22 -12.02 17.46 -0.79
C PRO A 22 -10.55 17.12 -1.04
N ILE A 23 -10.24 15.87 -1.16
CA ILE A 23 -8.96 15.43 -1.73
C ILE A 23 -9.21 15.08 -3.19
N PRO A 24 -9.08 16.06 -4.12
CA PRO A 24 -9.32 15.78 -5.53
C PRO A 24 -8.31 14.77 -6.05
N GLY A 25 -8.73 13.99 -7.01
CA GLY A 25 -7.89 12.99 -7.66
C GLY A 25 -8.61 11.67 -7.85
N GLU A 26 -7.86 10.72 -8.36
CA GLU A 26 -8.34 9.38 -8.68
C GLU A 26 -7.47 8.36 -7.96
N ASN A 27 -8.02 7.17 -7.74
CA ASN A 27 -7.30 5.98 -7.30
C ASN A 27 -7.28 4.99 -8.47
N PHE A 28 -6.17 4.32 -8.65
CA PHE A 28 -6.04 3.27 -9.65
C PHE A 28 -6.33 1.92 -8.99
N ILE A 29 -7.42 1.27 -9.41
CA ILE A 29 -7.92 0.03 -8.83
C ILE A 29 -8.55 -0.85 -9.91
N MET A 30 -8.19 -2.13 -9.92
CA MET A 30 -8.66 -3.12 -10.89
C MET A 30 -8.46 -2.70 -12.36
N GLY A 31 -7.40 -1.93 -12.62
CA GLY A 31 -7.07 -1.45 -13.98
C GLY A 31 -7.80 -0.18 -14.40
N GLU A 32 -8.59 0.44 -13.52
CA GLU A 32 -9.37 1.64 -13.80
C GLU A 32 -9.06 2.79 -12.84
N TYR A 33 -9.20 4.02 -13.34
CA TYR A 33 -9.12 5.23 -12.52
C TYR A 33 -10.50 5.58 -11.99
N ILE A 34 -10.66 5.54 -10.68
CA ILE A 34 -11.91 5.82 -9.98
C ILE A 34 -11.75 7.09 -9.15
N SER A 35 -12.68 8.03 -9.32
CA SER A 35 -12.70 9.26 -8.51
C SER A 35 -12.73 8.93 -7.02
N ARG A 36 -11.92 9.64 -6.23
CA ARG A 36 -11.88 9.50 -4.77
C ARG A 36 -13.19 9.83 -4.09
N PHE A 37 -14.09 10.54 -4.76
CA PHE A 37 -15.43 10.88 -4.27
C PHE A 37 -16.47 9.79 -4.51
N ASN A 38 -16.18 8.83 -5.40
CA ASN A 38 -17.12 7.79 -5.81
C ASN A 38 -16.49 6.40 -5.66
N LEU A 39 -15.89 6.14 -4.49
CA LEU A 39 -15.28 4.84 -4.24
C LEU A 39 -16.34 3.74 -4.16
N PRO A 40 -16.11 2.58 -4.79
CA PRO A 40 -17.02 1.45 -4.70
C PRO A 40 -17.03 0.88 -3.26
N TRP A 41 -18.16 0.31 -2.86
CA TRP A 41 -18.30 -0.28 -1.53
C TRP A 41 -17.25 -1.35 -1.20
N TYR A 42 -16.73 -2.02 -2.22
CA TYR A 42 -15.72 -3.06 -2.07
C TYR A 42 -14.28 -2.52 -1.97
N TYR A 43 -14.05 -1.22 -2.04
CA TYR A 43 -12.72 -0.63 -2.03
C TYR A 43 -11.87 -1.11 -0.83
N ILE A 44 -12.37 -0.95 0.40
CA ILE A 44 -11.65 -1.39 1.60
C ILE A 44 -11.54 -2.91 1.69
N PRO A 45 -12.65 -3.70 1.53
CA PRO A 45 -12.56 -5.15 1.50
C PRO A 45 -11.55 -5.69 0.48
N LEU A 46 -11.50 -5.11 -0.72
CA LEU A 46 -10.56 -5.50 -1.75
C LEU A 46 -9.12 -5.26 -1.32
N TRP A 47 -8.81 -4.05 -0.84
CA TRP A 47 -7.46 -3.73 -0.38
C TRP A 47 -7.02 -4.62 0.79
N ILE A 48 -7.86 -4.89 1.76
CA ILE A 48 -7.58 -5.87 2.82
C ILE A 48 -7.30 -7.24 2.22
N GLY A 49 -8.13 -7.68 1.26
CA GLY A 49 -8.02 -8.98 0.62
C GLY A 49 -6.73 -9.19 -0.18
N ILE A 50 -6.22 -8.16 -0.86
CA ILE A 50 -5.03 -8.28 -1.72
C ILE A 50 -3.71 -7.94 -1.00
N THR A 51 -3.75 -7.24 0.14
CA THR A 51 -2.55 -6.81 0.88
C THR A 51 -2.35 -7.53 2.21
N THR A 52 -3.20 -8.49 2.54
CA THR A 52 -3.06 -9.32 3.74
C THR A 52 -2.60 -10.73 3.34
N PRO A 53 -1.65 -11.37 4.04
CA PRO A 53 -1.25 -12.75 3.77
C PRO A 53 -2.43 -13.72 3.78
N LEU A 54 -2.43 -14.69 2.87
CA LEU A 54 -3.56 -15.61 2.68
C LEU A 54 -3.88 -16.43 3.93
N SER A 55 -2.85 -16.88 4.64
CA SER A 55 -3.00 -17.59 5.91
C SER A 55 -3.75 -16.73 6.94
N PHE A 56 -3.45 -15.44 7.00
CA PHE A 56 -4.09 -14.49 7.89
C PHE A 56 -5.56 -14.28 7.52
N ILE A 57 -5.87 -14.13 6.23
CA ILE A 57 -7.25 -14.03 5.74
C ILE A 57 -8.04 -15.29 6.11
N LEU A 58 -7.46 -16.47 5.92
CA LEU A 58 -8.12 -17.74 6.25
C LEU A 58 -8.54 -17.78 7.73
N PHE A 59 -7.59 -17.51 8.64
CA PHE A 59 -7.92 -17.54 10.07
C PHE A 59 -8.83 -16.41 10.51
N PHE A 60 -8.74 -15.23 9.87
CA PHE A 60 -9.71 -14.16 10.06
C PHE A 60 -11.13 -14.62 9.71
N LEU A 61 -11.32 -15.23 8.55
CA LEU A 61 -12.64 -15.73 8.13
C LEU A 61 -13.18 -16.82 9.05
N ILE A 62 -12.33 -17.75 9.51
CA ILE A 62 -12.72 -18.79 10.49
C ILE A 62 -13.17 -18.14 11.81
N GLY A 63 -12.39 -17.18 12.32
CA GLY A 63 -12.71 -16.48 13.57
C GLY A 63 -13.98 -15.65 13.47
N LEU A 64 -14.16 -14.95 12.35
CA LEU A 64 -15.35 -14.16 12.07
C LEU A 64 -16.58 -15.04 11.93
N TRP A 65 -16.51 -16.12 11.15
CA TRP A 65 -17.57 -17.11 11.00
C TRP A 65 -18.04 -17.65 12.34
N ARG A 66 -17.09 -18.09 13.16
CA ARG A 66 -17.40 -18.59 14.51
C ARG A 66 -18.09 -17.53 15.39
N ASN A 67 -17.63 -16.27 15.30
CA ASN A 67 -18.26 -15.20 16.06
C ASN A 67 -19.70 -14.96 15.60
N ILE A 68 -19.96 -14.97 14.29
CA ILE A 68 -21.33 -14.83 13.74
C ILE A 68 -22.25 -15.93 14.25
N LEU A 69 -21.79 -17.18 14.30
CA LEU A 69 -22.58 -18.29 14.87
C LEU A 69 -22.89 -18.07 16.35
N LEU A 70 -21.97 -17.45 17.11
CA LEU A 70 -22.17 -17.15 18.52
C LEU A 70 -23.10 -15.96 18.78
N LEU A 71 -23.33 -15.08 17.78
CA LEU A 71 -24.32 -13.98 17.90
C LEU A 71 -25.72 -14.48 18.17
N PHE A 72 -26.06 -15.67 17.67
CA PHE A 72 -27.37 -16.31 17.88
C PHE A 72 -27.43 -17.17 19.15
N GLY A 73 -26.34 -17.19 19.94
CA GLY A 73 -26.22 -17.96 21.17
C GLY A 73 -26.52 -17.17 22.44
N LYS A 74 -26.23 -17.80 23.61
CA LYS A 74 -26.42 -17.15 24.91
C LYS A 74 -25.44 -16.00 25.14
N PHE A 75 -25.95 -14.89 25.64
CA PHE A 75 -25.15 -13.73 26.03
C PHE A 75 -24.19 -14.09 27.19
N SER A 76 -22.90 -13.83 26.99
CA SER A 76 -21.86 -14.00 28.01
C SER A 76 -20.89 -12.81 27.95
N LYS A 77 -20.09 -12.60 29.02
CA LYS A 77 -19.04 -11.55 29.00
C LYS A 77 -18.10 -11.68 27.79
N LYS A 78 -17.80 -12.92 27.40
CA LYS A 78 -16.95 -13.20 26.23
C LYS A 78 -17.62 -12.75 24.93
N THR A 79 -18.92 -13.01 24.79
CA THR A 79 -19.71 -12.59 23.61
C THR A 79 -19.77 -11.05 23.49
N ILE A 80 -19.84 -10.35 24.63
CA ILE A 80 -19.82 -8.87 24.63
C ILE A 80 -18.51 -8.34 24.06
N ILE A 81 -17.36 -8.88 24.48
CA ILE A 81 -16.04 -8.49 23.96
C ILE A 81 -15.95 -8.81 22.47
N ASP A 82 -16.36 -10.01 22.08
CA ASP A 82 -16.34 -10.44 20.68
C ASP A 82 -17.16 -9.49 19.78
N ASN A 83 -18.35 -9.09 20.27
CA ASN A 83 -19.23 -8.15 19.55
C ASN A 83 -18.64 -6.73 19.49
N PHE A 84 -17.99 -6.28 20.57
CA PHE A 84 -17.28 -5.00 20.58
C PHE A 84 -16.15 -5.00 19.54
N MET A 85 -15.36 -6.08 19.45
CA MET A 85 -14.31 -6.23 18.46
C MET A 85 -14.87 -6.29 17.03
N LEU A 86 -16.02 -6.97 16.85
CA LEU A 86 -16.72 -6.99 15.56
C LEU A 86 -17.21 -5.60 15.14
N ALA A 87 -17.80 -4.87 16.08
CA ALA A 87 -18.23 -3.50 15.83
C ALA A 87 -17.04 -2.59 15.50
N GLY A 88 -15.92 -2.71 16.22
CA GLY A 88 -14.68 -1.96 15.93
C GLY A 88 -14.11 -2.24 14.55
N PHE A 89 -14.33 -3.43 14.00
CA PHE A 89 -13.95 -3.78 12.63
C PHE A 89 -14.96 -3.26 11.60
N LEU A 90 -16.25 -3.56 11.79
CA LEU A 90 -17.28 -3.30 10.76
C LEU A 90 -17.76 -1.85 10.71
N VAL A 91 -17.99 -1.22 11.88
CA VAL A 91 -18.60 0.12 11.94
C VAL A 91 -17.78 1.16 11.16
N PRO A 92 -16.43 1.24 11.28
CA PRO A 92 -15.66 2.19 10.49
C PRO A 92 -15.75 1.93 8.98
N ILE A 93 -15.75 0.66 8.56
CA ILE A 93 -15.87 0.31 7.12
C ILE A 93 -17.24 0.74 6.59
N LEU A 94 -18.31 0.40 7.32
CA LEU A 94 -19.66 0.77 6.94
C LEU A 94 -19.85 2.29 6.97
N ALA A 95 -19.28 2.98 7.94
CA ALA A 95 -19.32 4.44 8.00
C ALA A 95 -18.71 5.09 6.76
N ILE A 96 -17.56 4.62 6.29
CA ILE A 96 -16.94 5.12 5.05
C ILE A 96 -17.83 4.86 3.83
N ILE A 97 -18.41 3.67 3.73
CA ILE A 97 -19.28 3.30 2.60
C ILE A 97 -20.54 4.18 2.59
N PHE A 98 -21.23 4.31 3.72
CA PHE A 98 -22.49 5.06 3.81
C PHE A 98 -22.30 6.57 3.77
N LEU A 99 -21.18 7.08 4.28
CA LEU A 99 -20.89 8.53 4.26
C LEU A 99 -20.23 8.97 2.95
N GLY A 100 -19.84 8.04 2.06
CA GLY A 100 -19.13 8.35 0.83
C GLY A 100 -17.79 9.04 1.06
N SER A 101 -17.05 8.62 2.12
CA SER A 101 -15.80 9.28 2.49
C SER A 101 -14.71 9.02 1.44
N SER A 102 -13.96 10.05 1.06
CA SER A 102 -12.86 9.93 0.11
C SER A 102 -11.64 9.28 0.77
N LEU A 103 -11.05 8.29 0.11
CA LEU A 103 -9.80 7.62 0.52
C LEU A 103 -8.81 7.64 -0.62
N TYR A 104 -7.52 7.52 -0.29
CA TYR A 104 -6.43 7.43 -1.27
C TYR A 104 -5.23 6.66 -0.72
N GLY A 105 -4.42 6.11 -1.62
CA GLY A 105 -3.24 5.32 -1.27
C GLY A 105 -3.61 4.03 -0.53
N GLY A 106 -4.50 3.23 -1.11
CA GLY A 106 -5.00 2.01 -0.51
C GLY A 106 -5.89 2.26 0.72
N TRP A 107 -5.83 1.38 1.68
CA TRP A 107 -6.61 1.45 2.92
C TRP A 107 -5.83 2.00 4.14
N ARG A 108 -4.74 2.71 3.91
CA ARG A 108 -3.85 3.22 4.96
C ARG A 108 -4.56 4.05 6.04
N HIS A 109 -5.59 4.80 5.67
CA HIS A 109 -6.40 5.59 6.61
C HIS A 109 -7.23 4.72 7.56
N MET A 110 -7.35 3.44 7.24
CA MET A 110 -8.11 2.45 8.00
C MET A 110 -7.21 1.50 8.80
N PHE A 111 -5.91 1.70 8.87
CA PHE A 111 -5.02 0.80 9.61
C PHE A 111 -5.35 0.67 11.09
N PHE A 112 -6.09 1.62 11.65
CA PHE A 112 -6.60 1.50 13.02
C PHE A 112 -7.61 0.36 13.24
N ILE A 113 -8.19 -0.20 12.16
CA ILE A 113 -9.04 -1.40 12.27
C ILE A 113 -8.22 -2.71 12.31
N TYR A 114 -6.94 -2.66 12.03
CA TYR A 114 -6.08 -3.84 11.98
C TYR A 114 -6.04 -4.66 13.29
N PRO A 115 -6.03 -4.04 14.49
CA PRO A 115 -6.12 -4.79 15.74
C PRO A 115 -7.39 -5.65 15.87
N PHE A 116 -8.52 -5.18 15.38
CA PHE A 116 -9.78 -5.93 15.38
C PHE A 116 -9.74 -7.09 14.37
N LEU A 117 -9.15 -6.88 13.22
CA LEU A 117 -8.90 -7.95 12.24
C LEU A 117 -7.97 -9.02 12.85
N ALA A 118 -6.86 -8.62 13.47
CA ALA A 118 -5.92 -9.51 14.15
C ALA A 118 -6.58 -10.30 15.28
N TYR A 119 -7.51 -9.70 16.02
CA TYR A 119 -8.29 -10.40 17.05
C TYR A 119 -9.02 -11.61 16.48
N PHE A 120 -9.75 -11.45 15.37
CA PHE A 120 -10.46 -12.57 14.75
C PHE A 120 -9.51 -13.58 14.11
N MET A 121 -8.36 -13.15 13.59
CA MET A 121 -7.30 -14.06 13.12
C MET A 121 -6.84 -14.98 14.25
N ILE A 122 -6.51 -14.41 15.42
CA ILE A 122 -6.09 -15.17 16.61
C ILE A 122 -7.21 -16.11 17.08
N LYS A 123 -8.44 -15.65 17.11
CA LYS A 123 -9.59 -16.48 17.47
C LYS A 123 -9.78 -17.66 16.51
N GLY A 124 -9.63 -17.41 15.21
CA GLY A 124 -9.69 -18.46 14.19
C GLY A 124 -8.56 -19.47 14.32
N PHE A 125 -7.34 -18.98 14.59
CA PHE A 125 -6.18 -19.84 14.83
C PHE A 125 -6.39 -20.75 16.05
N ILE A 126 -6.79 -20.20 17.21
CA ILE A 126 -7.07 -20.97 18.44
C ILE A 126 -8.18 -21.99 18.17
N PHE A 127 -9.27 -21.57 17.52
CA PHE A 127 -10.35 -22.50 17.19
C PHE A 127 -9.87 -23.66 16.32
N SER A 128 -9.08 -23.37 15.29
CA SER A 128 -8.56 -24.40 14.39
C SER A 128 -7.61 -25.35 15.12
N THR A 129 -6.76 -24.84 16.03
CA THR A 129 -5.88 -25.69 16.85
C THR A 129 -6.67 -26.61 17.76
N ASP A 130 -7.68 -26.11 18.44
CA ASP A 130 -8.52 -26.90 19.35
C ASP A 130 -9.32 -27.96 18.58
N TRP A 131 -9.89 -27.59 17.43
CA TRP A 131 -10.64 -28.49 16.58
C TRP A 131 -9.78 -29.63 16.03
N ILE A 132 -8.60 -29.33 15.47
CA ILE A 132 -7.67 -30.34 14.94
C ILE A 132 -7.18 -31.25 16.08
N SER A 133 -6.80 -30.66 17.21
CA SER A 133 -6.33 -31.40 18.38
C SER A 133 -7.38 -32.42 18.87
N SER A 134 -8.63 -31.98 18.97
CA SER A 134 -9.75 -32.82 19.40
C SER A 134 -10.08 -33.89 18.37
N TYR A 135 -10.13 -33.54 17.09
CA TYR A 135 -10.51 -34.46 16.03
C TYR A 135 -9.49 -35.59 15.82
N PHE A 136 -8.18 -35.26 15.82
CA PHE A 136 -7.10 -36.23 15.61
C PHE A 136 -6.49 -36.79 16.89
N ASN A 137 -7.02 -36.42 18.07
CA ASN A 137 -6.47 -36.80 19.38
C ASN A 137 -4.95 -36.53 19.52
N LEU A 138 -4.51 -35.39 19.01
CA LEU A 138 -3.12 -34.97 19.04
C LEU A 138 -2.87 -33.94 20.14
N LYS A 139 -1.61 -33.90 20.66
CA LYS A 139 -1.26 -32.89 21.67
C LYS A 139 -1.29 -31.49 21.06
N THR A 140 -2.12 -30.60 21.60
CA THR A 140 -2.35 -29.24 21.12
C THR A 140 -1.07 -28.45 20.84
N LYS A 141 -0.01 -28.63 21.66
CA LYS A 141 1.29 -27.97 21.47
C LYS A 141 1.95 -28.25 20.10
N TYR A 142 1.82 -29.46 19.57
CA TYR A 142 2.38 -29.81 18.26
C TYR A 142 1.53 -29.21 17.14
N ILE A 143 0.22 -29.13 17.30
CA ILE A 143 -0.67 -28.48 16.35
C ILE A 143 -0.35 -26.98 16.28
N ILE A 144 -0.23 -26.31 17.45
CA ILE A 144 0.15 -24.90 17.52
C ILE A 144 1.47 -24.68 16.77
N LEU A 145 2.50 -25.48 17.05
CA LEU A 145 3.80 -25.34 16.41
C LEU A 145 3.70 -25.51 14.88
N SER A 146 3.05 -26.58 14.42
CA SER A 146 2.91 -26.88 12.99
C SER A 146 2.11 -25.80 12.26
N LEU A 147 0.97 -25.39 12.81
CA LEU A 147 0.16 -24.32 12.24
C LEU A 147 0.89 -22.98 12.25
N SER A 148 1.63 -22.65 13.31
CA SER A 148 2.44 -21.43 13.35
C SER A 148 3.47 -21.40 12.22
N VAL A 149 4.17 -22.50 11.97
CA VAL A 149 5.11 -22.60 10.85
C VAL A 149 4.39 -22.31 9.52
N ILE A 150 3.26 -22.94 9.28
CA ILE A 150 2.47 -22.75 8.04
C ILE A 150 1.98 -21.30 7.91
N VAL A 151 1.44 -20.73 9.00
CA VAL A 151 0.87 -19.37 9.00
C VAL A 151 1.91 -18.31 8.73
N PHE A 152 3.10 -18.46 9.33
CA PHE A 152 4.15 -17.44 9.21
C PHE A 152 5.12 -17.68 8.03
N TYR A 153 5.03 -18.82 7.37
CA TYR A 153 5.95 -19.17 6.25
C TYR A 153 5.88 -18.12 5.13
N GLU A 154 4.68 -17.88 4.58
CA GLU A 154 4.49 -16.90 3.49
C GLU A 154 4.82 -15.47 3.92
N PRO A 155 4.31 -14.93 5.05
CA PRO A 155 4.67 -13.60 5.52
C PRO A 155 6.17 -13.40 5.72
N ILE A 156 6.89 -14.36 6.32
CA ILE A 156 8.33 -14.26 6.55
C ILE A 156 9.08 -14.24 5.21
N LEU A 157 8.76 -15.16 4.30
CA LEU A 157 9.39 -15.17 2.98
C LEU A 157 9.10 -13.89 2.20
N SER A 158 7.89 -13.37 2.32
CA SER A 158 7.48 -12.13 1.68
C SER A 158 8.28 -10.94 2.22
N ILE A 159 8.40 -10.81 3.54
CA ILE A 159 9.21 -9.76 4.18
C ILE A 159 10.66 -9.81 3.68
N ILE A 160 11.26 -11.00 3.61
CA ILE A 160 12.65 -11.17 3.13
C ILE A 160 12.78 -10.75 1.67
N LYS A 161 11.85 -11.22 0.81
CA LYS A 161 11.90 -10.96 -0.64
C LYS A 161 11.59 -9.51 -1.01
N THR A 162 10.73 -8.84 -0.24
CA THR A 162 10.31 -7.47 -0.55
C THR A 162 11.12 -6.41 0.19
N HIS A 163 12.06 -6.79 1.07
CA HIS A 163 12.89 -5.83 1.80
C HIS A 163 13.73 -4.95 0.86
N PRO A 164 13.77 -3.62 1.07
CA PRO A 164 13.12 -2.82 2.12
C PRO A 164 11.72 -2.29 1.76
N HIS A 165 11.08 -2.83 0.74
CA HIS A 165 9.82 -2.32 0.16
C HIS A 165 8.59 -3.15 0.55
N GLN A 166 8.48 -3.59 1.81
CA GLN A 166 7.36 -4.41 2.29
C GLN A 166 5.97 -3.76 2.11
N HIS A 167 5.93 -2.44 2.01
CA HIS A 167 4.69 -1.67 1.81
C HIS A 167 4.05 -1.87 0.43
N VAL A 168 4.75 -2.48 -0.52
CA VAL A 168 4.20 -2.86 -1.85
C VAL A 168 3.89 -4.35 -1.97
N TYR A 169 3.71 -5.02 -0.83
CA TYR A 169 3.30 -6.41 -0.81
C TYR A 169 1.89 -6.59 -1.37
N PHE A 170 1.75 -7.54 -2.29
CA PHE A 170 0.50 -8.06 -2.79
C PHE A 170 0.50 -9.60 -2.69
N ASN A 171 -0.63 -10.17 -2.32
CA ASN A 171 -0.82 -11.61 -2.39
C ASN A 171 -1.33 -12.04 -3.79
N ILE A 172 -1.51 -13.34 -4.00
CA ILE A 172 -1.89 -13.88 -5.32
C ILE A 172 -3.25 -13.37 -5.85
N PHE A 173 -4.13 -12.84 -5.00
CA PHE A 173 -5.41 -12.30 -5.44
C PHE A 173 -5.28 -10.98 -6.19
N ALA A 174 -4.14 -10.29 -6.08
CA ALA A 174 -3.86 -9.11 -6.89
C ALA A 174 -3.51 -9.44 -8.36
N GLY A 175 -3.36 -10.72 -8.70
CA GLY A 175 -3.01 -11.17 -10.03
C GLY A 175 -1.50 -11.32 -10.25
N LYS A 176 -1.12 -11.66 -11.49
CA LYS A 176 0.31 -11.88 -11.84
C LYS A 176 1.10 -10.59 -11.98
N ASP A 177 0.44 -9.52 -12.38
CA ASP A 177 1.02 -8.20 -12.59
C ASP A 177 0.18 -7.14 -11.88
N PRO A 178 0.39 -6.96 -10.57
CA PRO A 178 -0.37 -5.99 -9.78
C PRO A 178 -0.26 -4.56 -10.29
N MET A 179 0.84 -4.20 -10.97
CA MET A 179 1.07 -2.87 -11.52
C MET A 179 0.02 -2.48 -12.57
N LEU A 180 -0.55 -3.46 -13.28
CA LEU A 180 -1.60 -3.20 -14.29
C LEU A 180 -2.98 -2.95 -13.66
N SER A 181 -3.14 -3.20 -12.35
CA SER A 181 -4.44 -3.17 -11.69
C SER A 181 -4.48 -2.29 -10.45
N TYR A 182 -3.35 -2.03 -9.80
CA TYR A 182 -3.31 -1.35 -8.50
C TYR A 182 -2.19 -0.33 -8.39
N GLU A 183 -2.35 0.62 -7.48
CA GLU A 183 -1.31 1.59 -7.13
C GLU A 183 -0.15 0.89 -6.41
N GLY A 184 1.09 1.22 -6.80
CA GLY A 184 2.31 0.68 -6.19
C GLY A 184 2.84 1.54 -5.03
N ASP A 185 4.12 1.93 -5.12
CA ASP A 185 4.82 2.73 -4.08
C ASP A 185 4.32 4.19 -4.03
N ALA A 186 3.15 4.40 -3.41
CA ALA A 186 2.60 5.73 -3.20
C ALA A 186 3.49 6.65 -2.32
N TRP A 187 4.40 6.07 -1.53
CA TRP A 187 5.31 6.82 -0.66
C TRP A 187 6.58 7.27 -1.36
N GLY A 188 6.94 6.60 -2.47
CA GLY A 188 8.15 6.88 -3.22
C GLY A 188 9.42 6.55 -2.42
N SER A 189 9.38 5.56 -1.54
CA SER A 189 10.55 5.14 -0.75
C SER A 189 11.65 4.53 -1.61
N CYS A 190 11.29 3.98 -2.77
CA CYS A 190 12.19 3.42 -3.78
C CYS A 190 13.13 4.48 -4.41
N TYR A 191 12.74 5.75 -4.44
CA TYR A 191 13.54 6.81 -5.05
C TYR A 191 14.92 6.97 -4.41
N ARG A 192 15.05 6.69 -3.13
CA ARG A 192 16.36 6.71 -2.45
C ARG A 192 17.37 5.81 -3.17
N GLN A 193 17.01 4.56 -3.43
CA GLN A 193 17.90 3.60 -4.09
C GLN A 193 18.25 4.03 -5.53
N GLY A 194 17.29 4.62 -6.25
CA GLY A 194 17.55 5.17 -7.56
C GLY A 194 18.55 6.34 -7.54
N LEU A 195 18.45 7.22 -6.55
CA LEU A 195 19.39 8.32 -6.37
C LEU A 195 20.77 7.81 -5.92
N GLU A 196 20.84 6.84 -5.01
CA GLU A 196 22.07 6.16 -4.60
C GLU A 196 22.75 5.55 -5.83
N TRP A 197 22.01 4.83 -6.67
CA TRP A 197 22.54 4.27 -7.91
C TRP A 197 23.08 5.35 -8.87
N ILE A 198 22.37 6.46 -9.06
CA ILE A 198 22.82 7.55 -9.93
C ILE A 198 24.15 8.12 -9.45
N VAL A 199 24.29 8.45 -8.17
CA VAL A 199 25.52 9.08 -7.66
C VAL A 199 26.70 8.12 -7.58
N GLU A 200 26.45 6.81 -7.53
CA GLU A 200 27.47 5.76 -7.60
C GLU A 200 27.95 5.48 -9.04
N ASN A 201 27.12 5.77 -10.06
CA ASN A 201 27.42 5.47 -11.46
C ASN A 201 27.65 6.72 -12.32
N ASP A 202 27.69 7.90 -11.71
CA ASP A 202 27.95 9.17 -12.39
C ASP A 202 28.80 10.09 -11.50
N ASP A 203 30.05 10.34 -11.92
CA ASP A 203 31.04 11.10 -11.14
C ASP A 203 30.98 12.61 -11.37
N ARG A 204 30.05 13.10 -12.22
CA ARG A 204 29.95 14.54 -12.52
C ARG A 204 29.55 15.35 -11.30
N ASP A 205 30.05 16.57 -11.20
CA ASP A 205 29.76 17.52 -10.13
C ASP A 205 28.32 18.06 -10.17
N SER A 206 27.65 17.96 -11.32
CA SER A 206 26.27 18.41 -11.52
C SER A 206 25.51 17.41 -12.36
N ILE A 207 24.47 16.84 -11.75
CA ILE A 207 23.63 15.81 -12.36
C ILE A 207 22.16 16.28 -12.30
N MET A 208 21.55 16.46 -13.47
CA MET A 208 20.15 16.86 -13.56
C MET A 208 19.24 15.64 -13.62
N VAL A 209 18.37 15.48 -12.63
CA VAL A 209 17.42 14.38 -12.53
C VAL A 209 16.00 14.90 -12.72
N SER A 210 15.38 14.50 -13.82
CA SER A 210 13.95 14.73 -14.04
C SER A 210 13.14 13.69 -13.26
N ILE A 211 12.12 14.12 -12.51
CA ILE A 211 11.29 13.26 -11.68
C ILE A 211 9.82 13.46 -11.99
N HIS A 212 9.05 12.36 -11.86
CA HIS A 212 7.61 12.37 -12.12
C HIS A 212 6.81 12.97 -10.97
N ASN A 213 7.19 12.72 -9.72
CA ASN A 213 6.44 13.15 -8.54
C ASN A 213 7.34 13.62 -7.39
N SER A 214 6.77 14.39 -6.45
CA SER A 214 7.50 15.07 -5.39
C SER A 214 8.33 14.17 -4.44
N PRO A 215 7.96 12.92 -4.12
CA PRO A 215 8.82 12.05 -3.32
C PRO A 215 10.22 11.88 -3.91
N GLY A 216 10.37 11.91 -5.24
CA GLY A 216 11.65 11.79 -5.91
C GLY A 216 12.68 12.82 -5.43
N SER A 217 12.34 14.11 -5.44
CA SER A 217 13.25 15.17 -4.99
C SER A 217 13.45 15.18 -3.47
N ARG A 218 12.45 14.80 -2.68
CA ARG A 218 12.54 14.76 -1.22
C ARG A 218 13.50 13.71 -0.72
N ASN A 219 13.62 12.59 -1.41
CA ASN A 219 14.55 11.52 -1.07
C ASN A 219 16.03 11.95 -1.15
N ARG A 220 16.36 13.07 -1.84
CA ARG A 220 17.72 13.64 -1.81
C ARG A 220 18.27 13.87 -0.41
N HIS A 221 17.41 14.18 0.55
CA HIS A 221 17.83 14.44 1.93
C HIS A 221 18.32 13.18 2.66
N MET A 222 18.06 12.00 2.12
CA MET A 222 18.54 10.72 2.62
C MET A 222 19.91 10.32 2.04
N ILE A 223 20.37 11.03 1.00
CA ILE A 223 21.68 10.82 0.38
C ILE A 223 22.75 11.58 1.18
N GLN A 224 23.99 11.08 1.20
CA GLN A 224 25.12 11.76 1.85
C GLN A 224 25.29 13.17 1.30
N LYS A 225 25.68 14.12 2.17
CA LYS A 225 25.76 15.54 1.79
C LYS A 225 26.60 15.79 0.54
N LYS A 226 27.81 15.18 0.46
CA LYS A 226 28.73 15.31 -0.68
C LYS A 226 28.06 14.96 -2.02
N ASP A 227 27.25 13.90 -2.06
CA ASP A 227 26.60 13.41 -3.26
C ASP A 227 25.29 14.15 -3.53
N ARG A 228 24.59 14.53 -2.45
CA ARG A 228 23.35 15.33 -2.53
C ARG A 228 23.55 16.66 -3.21
N ASP A 229 24.68 17.33 -2.96
CA ASP A 229 24.97 18.66 -3.49
C ASP A 229 25.25 18.63 -5.00
N ARG A 230 25.51 17.44 -5.57
CA ARG A 230 25.64 17.20 -7.03
C ARG A 230 24.28 17.03 -7.73
N LEU A 231 23.19 16.77 -7.00
CA LEU A 231 21.88 16.44 -7.57
C LEU A 231 20.99 17.68 -7.71
N PHE A 232 20.58 17.95 -8.94
CA PHE A 232 19.60 18.97 -9.31
C PHE A 232 18.33 18.31 -9.83
N PHE A 233 17.15 18.90 -9.59
CA PHE A 233 15.90 18.26 -9.91
C PHE A 233 15.01 19.12 -10.80
N GLN A 234 14.41 18.47 -11.80
CA GLN A 234 13.31 18.98 -12.58
C GLN A 234 12.06 18.14 -12.31
N PHE A 235 10.94 18.81 -11.98
CA PHE A 235 9.66 18.13 -11.81
C PHE A 235 8.90 18.13 -13.14
N LEU A 236 8.45 16.94 -13.58
CA LEU A 236 7.68 16.75 -14.80
C LEU A 236 6.32 16.11 -14.47
N SER A 237 5.24 16.85 -14.69
CA SER A 237 3.89 16.27 -14.64
C SER A 237 3.63 15.35 -15.85
N THR A 238 2.68 14.44 -15.71
CA THR A 238 2.34 13.41 -16.72
C THR A 238 2.25 13.94 -18.17
N PRO A 239 1.57 15.09 -18.45
CA PRO A 239 1.50 15.62 -19.82
C PRO A 239 2.84 16.12 -20.36
N LEU A 240 3.79 16.43 -19.49
CA LEU A 240 5.08 17.04 -19.85
C LEU A 240 6.21 16.02 -20.01
N ILE A 241 6.05 14.79 -19.47
CA ILE A 241 7.08 13.76 -19.54
C ILE A 241 7.54 13.52 -20.97
N SER A 242 6.61 13.47 -21.91
CA SER A 242 6.90 13.19 -23.33
C SER A 242 7.53 14.37 -24.11
N LYS A 243 7.48 15.58 -23.56
CA LYS A 243 7.83 16.79 -24.32
C LYS A 243 9.07 17.52 -23.78
N LYS A 244 9.48 17.28 -22.53
CA LYS A 244 10.47 18.10 -21.84
C LYS A 244 11.34 17.33 -20.84
N ILE A 245 11.71 16.08 -21.13
CA ILE A 245 12.81 15.50 -20.37
C ILE A 245 14.07 16.27 -20.78
N GLN A 246 14.42 17.23 -19.93
CA GLN A 246 15.68 17.96 -20.03
C GLN A 246 16.47 17.56 -18.80
N GLY A 247 17.41 16.67 -18.97
CA GLY A 247 18.23 16.22 -17.86
C GLY A 247 19.01 14.98 -18.23
N ASP A 248 19.96 14.65 -17.39
CA ASP A 248 20.83 13.49 -17.60
C ASP A 248 20.07 12.18 -17.33
N TYR A 249 19.14 12.25 -16.35
CA TYR A 249 18.32 11.10 -15.95
C TYR A 249 16.86 11.47 -15.81
N PHE A 250 15.99 10.50 -16.09
CA PHE A 250 14.59 10.55 -15.68
C PHE A 250 14.29 9.39 -14.73
N MET A 251 13.58 9.67 -13.66
CA MET A 251 13.27 8.70 -12.63
C MET A 251 11.77 8.70 -12.27
N THR A 252 11.16 7.52 -12.22
CA THR A 252 9.74 7.38 -11.88
C THR A 252 9.48 6.12 -11.06
N ASN A 253 8.54 6.22 -10.11
CA ASN A 253 7.97 5.09 -9.38
C ASN A 253 6.62 4.65 -9.96
N PHE A 254 6.24 5.12 -11.12
CA PHE A 254 4.99 4.85 -11.84
C PHE A 254 3.69 5.22 -11.09
N TYR A 255 3.76 5.71 -9.86
CA TYR A 255 2.58 6.13 -9.12
C TYR A 255 1.91 7.33 -9.78
N GLY A 256 0.62 7.19 -10.12
CA GLY A 256 -0.14 8.22 -10.85
C GLY A 256 0.14 8.27 -12.37
N LEU A 257 0.97 7.37 -12.92
CA LEU A 257 1.07 7.15 -14.36
C LEU A 257 0.03 6.13 -14.80
N GLN A 258 -0.67 6.45 -15.86
CA GLN A 258 -1.67 5.52 -16.41
C GLN A 258 -0.99 4.32 -17.09
N PRO A 259 -1.16 3.08 -16.60
CA PRO A 259 -0.57 1.91 -17.22
C PRO A 259 -0.90 1.78 -18.70
N GLY A 260 -2.13 2.12 -19.10
CA GLY A 260 -2.55 2.11 -20.51
C GLY A 260 -1.82 3.13 -21.40
N LEU A 261 -1.22 4.17 -20.84
CA LEU A 261 -0.44 5.14 -21.62
C LEU A 261 0.93 4.59 -21.99
N TYR A 262 1.62 3.88 -21.09
CA TYR A 262 2.91 3.30 -21.44
C TYR A 262 2.81 1.97 -22.19
N LEU A 263 1.71 1.23 -22.09
CA LEU A 263 1.48 0.04 -22.92
C LEU A 263 1.18 0.38 -24.40
N LYS A 264 0.63 1.57 -24.68
CA LYS A 264 0.23 2.00 -26.03
C LYS A 264 1.23 2.91 -26.74
N SER A 265 2.18 3.50 -26.01
CA SER A 265 3.07 4.55 -26.55
C SER A 265 4.53 4.14 -26.41
N LYS A 266 5.12 3.65 -27.50
CA LYS A 266 6.52 3.18 -27.53
C LYS A 266 7.60 4.25 -27.35
N SER A 267 7.29 5.55 -27.21
CA SER A 267 8.34 6.57 -27.23
C SER A 267 8.08 7.84 -26.41
N LYS A 268 6.92 8.00 -25.80
CA LYS A 268 6.53 9.30 -25.20
C LYS A 268 6.28 9.28 -23.69
N VAL A 269 6.12 8.11 -23.09
CA VAL A 269 5.95 7.87 -21.65
C VAL A 269 6.71 6.61 -21.26
N PRO A 270 7.16 6.44 -20.01
CA PRO A 270 7.81 5.21 -19.58
C PRO A 270 6.96 3.96 -19.83
N PRO A 271 7.57 2.79 -20.05
CA PRO A 271 9.02 2.56 -20.09
C PRO A 271 9.68 3.07 -21.38
N PHE A 272 10.89 3.60 -21.24
CA PHE A 272 11.76 3.97 -22.37
C PHE A 272 12.82 2.89 -22.61
N ASP A 273 13.41 2.85 -23.81
CA ASP A 273 14.42 1.85 -24.18
C ASP A 273 15.78 2.03 -23.47
N ASN A 274 16.00 3.22 -22.87
CA ASN A 274 17.23 3.61 -22.19
C ASN A 274 17.19 3.45 -20.67
N GLU A 275 16.46 2.43 -20.17
CA GLU A 275 16.46 2.06 -18.77
C GLU A 275 17.85 1.56 -18.34
N VAL A 276 18.37 2.14 -17.25
CA VAL A 276 19.69 1.80 -16.71
C VAL A 276 19.62 1.17 -15.32
N TYR A 277 18.52 1.37 -14.61
CA TYR A 277 18.27 0.77 -13.31
C TYR A 277 16.79 0.64 -13.04
N SER A 278 16.37 -0.45 -12.40
CA SER A 278 14.98 -0.63 -11.95
C SER A 278 14.89 -1.48 -10.70
N ILE A 279 13.78 -1.35 -9.99
CA ILE A 279 13.42 -2.17 -8.83
C ILE A 279 12.08 -2.81 -9.12
N GLU A 280 12.06 -4.15 -9.05
CA GLU A 280 10.84 -4.94 -9.18
C GLU A 280 10.59 -5.74 -7.91
N ILE A 281 9.36 -5.67 -7.39
CA ILE A 281 8.92 -6.36 -6.19
C ILE A 281 7.60 -7.07 -6.49
N GLY A 282 7.60 -8.42 -6.38
CA GLY A 282 6.39 -9.21 -6.54
C GLY A 282 5.65 -9.01 -7.87
N GLY A 283 6.39 -8.78 -8.96
CA GLY A 283 5.83 -8.48 -10.29
C GLY A 283 5.44 -7.02 -10.50
N MET A 284 5.69 -6.15 -9.52
CA MET A 284 5.46 -4.71 -9.63
C MET A 284 6.78 -3.98 -9.80
N LYS A 285 6.95 -3.27 -10.91
CA LYS A 285 8.07 -2.34 -11.11
C LYS A 285 7.78 -1.07 -10.32
N ILE A 286 8.50 -0.87 -9.21
CA ILE A 286 8.28 0.25 -8.28
C ILE A 286 9.20 1.43 -8.54
N LEU A 287 10.26 1.23 -9.33
CA LEU A 287 11.18 2.29 -9.76
C LEU A 287 11.77 1.94 -11.12
N ALA A 288 11.94 2.96 -11.96
CA ALA A 288 12.84 2.92 -13.10
C ALA A 288 13.64 4.21 -13.20
N VAL A 289 14.90 4.08 -13.58
CA VAL A 289 15.84 5.16 -13.89
C VAL A 289 16.22 5.01 -15.35
N TYR A 290 16.03 6.08 -16.11
CA TYR A 290 16.36 6.17 -17.53
C TYR A 290 17.48 7.20 -17.70
N LYS A 291 18.50 6.88 -18.52
CA LYS A 291 19.59 7.80 -18.83
C LYS A 291 19.31 8.46 -20.17
N PHE A 292 19.27 9.79 -20.18
CA PHE A 292 19.17 10.58 -21.39
C PHE A 292 20.55 11.19 -21.67
N ILE A 293 21.04 11.02 -22.89
CA ILE A 293 22.22 11.74 -23.33
C ILE A 293 21.74 13.17 -23.57
N SER A 294 22.19 14.12 -22.78
CA SER A 294 22.03 15.51 -23.13
C SER A 294 22.86 15.71 -24.43
N ASP A 295 22.20 16.00 -25.53
CA ASP A 295 22.88 16.56 -26.72
C ASP A 295 23.43 17.93 -26.32
N THR A 296 24.52 17.92 -25.57
CA THR A 296 25.40 19.09 -25.42
C THR A 296 26.38 19.06 -26.56
N ASN A 297 25.95 19.61 -27.67
CA ASN A 297 26.84 20.26 -28.64
C ASN A 297 26.81 21.77 -28.43
#